data_7f65ab729b4a808cdc2558aabe1e796d
#
_entry.id   7f65ab729b4a808cdc2558aabe1e796d
#
_cell.length_a   1.000
_cell.length_b   1.000
_cell.length_c   1.000
_cell.angle_alpha   90.00
_cell.angle_beta   90.00
_cell.angle_gamma   90.00
#
_symmetry.space_group_name_H-M   'P 1'
#
loop_
_entity.id
_entity.type
_entity.pdbx_description
1 polymer ?
#
loop_
_entity_poly.entity_id
_entity_poly.type
_entity_poly.pdbx_seq_one_letter_code
_entity_poly.pdbx_strand_id
1 'polypeptide(L)'
;SDSIVKIEEKRISVTEVENRILETKLVKDVKVIALSNEVRQYLACAMVLNDEGKKKFENTEKFLINRYFHDFLMQYFENVVLPKKWRYLDVMPTDVQGKVHKQEILALFETENKE
;
A
#
# COMPACT_ATOMS: atom_id res chain seq x y z
N SER A 1 3.44 -17.64 -3.79
CA SER A 1 3.29 -17.15 -3.78
C SER A 1 2.30 -16.48 -3.55
N ASP A 2 1.51 -16.61 -2.78
CA ASP A 2 0.74 -16.11 -2.92
C ASP A 2 0.23 -15.37 -2.14
N SER A 3 0.02 -14.57 -2.34
CA SER A 3 -0.40 -13.52 -1.71
C SER A 3 -1.84 -13.29 -1.97
N ILE A 4 -2.62 -14.29 -2.04
CA ILE A 4 -4.05 -14.15 -2.22
C ILE A 4 -4.69 -13.97 -0.85
N VAL A 5 -5.49 -12.94 -0.71
CA VAL A 5 -6.18 -12.63 0.53
C VAL A 5 -7.67 -12.53 0.24
N LYS A 6 -8.50 -12.84 1.22
CA LYS A 6 -9.93 -12.75 1.05
C LYS A 6 -10.44 -11.56 1.83
N ILE A 7 -11.04 -10.61 1.13
CA ILE A 7 -11.61 -9.41 1.73
C ILE A 7 -13.10 -9.44 1.44
N GLU A 8 -13.91 -9.61 2.49
CA GLU A 8 -15.36 -9.64 2.32
C GLU A 8 -15.79 -10.59 1.20
N GLU A 9 -15.29 -11.80 1.29
CA GLU A 9 -15.64 -12.85 0.34
C GLU A 9 -15.03 -12.68 -1.04
N LYS A 10 -14.24 -11.65 -1.28
CA LYS A 10 -13.60 -11.44 -2.57
C LYS A 10 -12.13 -11.74 -2.46
N ARG A 11 -11.57 -12.43 -3.44
CA ARG A 11 -10.16 -12.74 -3.45
C ARG A 11 -9.39 -11.63 -4.12
N ILE A 12 -8.23 -11.28 -3.56
CA ILE A 12 -7.41 -10.24 -4.14
C ILE A 12 -5.95 -10.66 -4.00
N SER A 13 -5.16 -10.47 -5.03
CA SER A 13 -3.73 -10.74 -4.99
C SER A 13 -3.01 -9.47 -4.60
N VAL A 14 -2.33 -9.47 -3.45
CA VAL A 14 -1.58 -8.28 -3.05
C VAL A 14 -0.45 -8.00 -4.03
N THR A 15 0.14 -9.05 -4.62
CA THR A 15 1.18 -8.86 -5.62
C THR A 15 0.62 -8.16 -6.85
N GLU A 16 -0.59 -8.48 -7.24
CA GLU A 16 -1.18 -7.84 -8.40
C GLU A 16 -1.44 -6.36 -8.11
N VAL A 17 -1.89 -6.04 -6.90
CA VAL A 17 -2.12 -4.64 -6.52
C VAL A 17 -0.79 -3.89 -6.57
N GLU A 18 0.27 -4.50 -6.03
CA GLU A 18 1.60 -3.88 -6.05
C GLU A 18 2.05 -3.63 -7.48
N ASN A 19 1.87 -4.59 -8.36
CA ASN A 19 2.30 -4.45 -9.74
C ASN A 19 1.56 -3.34 -10.45
N ARG A 20 0.26 -3.19 -10.18
CA ARG A 20 -0.50 -2.11 -10.78
C ARG A 20 0.00 -0.76 -10.28
N ILE A 21 0.33 -0.67 -8.99
CA ILE A 21 0.85 0.59 -8.45
C ILE A 21 2.17 0.95 -9.13
N LEU A 22 3.03 -0.03 -9.35
CA LEU A 22 4.29 0.23 -10.03
C LEU A 22 4.10 0.73 -11.46
N GLU A 23 2.99 0.38 -12.09
CA GLU A 23 2.72 0.83 -13.45
C GLU A 23 2.48 2.33 -13.53
N THR A 24 2.24 3.00 -12.42
CA THR A 24 2.07 4.46 -12.44
C THR A 24 3.38 5.16 -12.74
N LYS A 25 4.52 4.46 -12.58
CA LYS A 25 5.85 5.03 -12.79
C LYS A 25 6.18 6.13 -11.79
N LEU A 26 5.46 6.17 -10.68
CA LEU A 26 5.68 7.17 -9.63
C LEU A 26 6.24 6.56 -8.35
N VAL A 27 6.40 5.25 -8.33
CA VAL A 27 6.72 4.51 -7.11
C VAL A 27 7.97 3.67 -7.31
N LYS A 28 8.89 3.76 -6.36
CA LYS A 28 10.10 2.98 -6.40
C LYS A 28 9.92 1.61 -5.76
N ASP A 29 9.26 1.57 -4.61
CA ASP A 29 8.99 0.34 -3.90
C ASP A 29 7.59 0.38 -3.33
N VAL A 30 6.93 -0.76 -3.25
CA VAL A 30 5.59 -0.83 -2.69
C VAL A 30 5.39 -2.17 -2.01
N LYS A 31 4.67 -2.15 -0.89
CA LYS A 31 4.32 -3.37 -0.18
C LYS A 31 2.87 -3.26 0.27
N VAL A 32 2.06 -4.22 -0.15
CA VAL A 32 0.65 -4.28 0.22
C VAL A 32 0.48 -5.46 1.17
N ILE A 33 -0.14 -5.24 2.30
CA ILE A 33 -0.35 -6.29 3.29
C ILE A 33 -1.79 -6.30 3.76
N ALA A 34 -2.20 -7.42 4.32
CA ALA A 34 -3.53 -7.53 4.90
C ALA A 34 -3.45 -7.25 6.38
N LEU A 35 -4.36 -6.42 6.85
CA LEU A 35 -4.52 -6.13 8.26
C LEU A 35 -5.91 -6.60 8.67
N SER A 36 -6.12 -6.76 9.96
CA SER A 36 -7.46 -7.08 10.43
C SER A 36 -7.79 -6.28 11.66
N ASN A 37 -9.05 -5.94 11.79
CA ASN A 37 -9.53 -5.37 13.03
C ASN A 37 -10.65 -6.29 13.50
N GLU A 38 -11.43 -5.85 14.47
CA GLU A 38 -12.45 -6.72 15.01
C GLU A 38 -13.58 -7.02 14.04
N VAL A 39 -13.69 -6.26 12.99
CA VAL A 39 -14.79 -6.39 12.07
C VAL A 39 -14.42 -7.12 10.80
N ARG A 40 -13.27 -6.84 10.24
CA ARG A 40 -12.92 -7.38 8.92
C ARG A 40 -11.43 -7.35 8.66
N GLN A 41 -11.03 -7.99 7.56
CA GLN A 41 -9.71 -7.82 7.00
C GLN A 41 -9.76 -6.70 5.98
N TYR A 42 -8.66 -6.01 5.82
CA TYR A 42 -8.56 -4.97 4.81
C TYR A 42 -7.10 -4.83 4.41
N LEU A 43 -6.83 -4.19 3.28
CA LEU A 43 -5.47 -4.02 2.81
C LEU A 43 -4.89 -2.68 3.24
N ALA A 44 -3.58 -2.67 3.41
CA ALA A 44 -2.83 -1.46 3.71
C ALA A 44 -1.64 -1.43 2.77
N CYS A 45 -1.20 -0.24 2.41
CA CYS A 45 -0.15 -0.06 1.42
C CYS A 45 0.94 0.86 1.95
N ALA A 46 2.19 0.41 1.92
CA ALA A 46 3.34 1.24 2.24
C ALA A 46 4.15 1.38 0.97
N MET A 47 4.59 2.59 0.66
CA MET A 47 5.32 2.78 -0.58
C MET A 47 6.41 3.84 -0.43
N VAL A 48 7.38 3.76 -1.33
CA VAL A 48 8.42 4.76 -1.47
C VAL A 48 8.21 5.38 -2.84
N LEU A 49 7.96 6.68 -2.89
CA LEU A 49 7.80 7.37 -4.17
C LEU A 49 9.17 7.50 -4.83
N ASN A 50 9.19 7.43 -6.17
CA ASN A 50 10.43 7.70 -6.87
C ASN A 50 10.56 9.22 -7.08
N ASP A 51 11.57 9.65 -7.80
CA ASP A 51 11.81 11.09 -7.98
C ASP A 51 10.65 11.76 -8.69
N GLU A 52 10.07 11.10 -9.68
CA GLU A 52 8.93 11.65 -10.37
C GLU A 52 7.73 11.78 -9.44
N GLY A 53 7.52 10.77 -8.62
CA GLY A 53 6.41 10.78 -7.67
C GLY A 53 6.58 11.88 -6.63
N LYS A 54 7.80 12.04 -6.13
CA LYS A 54 8.07 13.08 -5.15
C LYS A 54 7.82 14.46 -5.75
N LYS A 55 8.20 14.64 -7.00
CA LYS A 55 8.00 15.90 -7.65
C LYS A 55 6.52 16.17 -7.89
N LYS A 56 5.81 15.15 -8.37
CA LYS A 56 4.40 15.30 -8.66
C LYS A 56 3.60 15.65 -7.41
N PHE A 57 3.92 15.04 -6.29
CA PHE A 57 3.15 15.21 -5.08
C PHE A 57 3.76 16.21 -4.08
N GLU A 58 4.70 17.01 -4.56
CA GLU A 58 5.30 18.02 -3.73
C GLU A 58 4.22 18.96 -3.21
N ASN A 59 4.21 19.21 -1.92
CA ASN A 59 3.23 20.09 -1.29
C ASN A 59 1.78 19.61 -1.44
N THR A 60 1.60 18.31 -1.64
CA THR A 60 0.28 17.72 -1.77
C THR A 60 -0.07 17.02 -0.46
N GLU A 61 -1.28 17.23 0.03
CA GLU A 61 -1.73 16.58 1.25
C GLU A 61 -1.83 15.08 1.05
N LYS A 62 -1.54 14.32 2.10
CA LYS A 62 -1.51 12.88 1.97
C LYS A 62 -2.83 12.28 1.53
N PHE A 63 -3.95 12.82 1.98
CA PHE A 63 -5.22 12.24 1.59
C PHE A 63 -5.46 12.37 0.08
N LEU A 64 -4.87 13.39 -0.55
CA LEU A 64 -5.01 13.54 -2.00
C LEU A 64 -4.08 12.57 -2.73
N ILE A 65 -2.92 12.28 -2.18
CA ILE A 65 -2.04 11.28 -2.75
C ILE A 65 -2.71 9.91 -2.65
N ASN A 66 -3.31 9.62 -1.49
CA ASN A 66 -4.04 8.37 -1.30
C ASN A 66 -5.14 8.23 -2.35
N ARG A 67 -5.87 9.31 -2.58
CA ARG A 67 -6.96 9.29 -3.55
C ARG A 67 -6.43 9.04 -4.97
N TYR A 68 -5.29 9.61 -5.29
CA TYR A 68 -4.72 9.39 -6.62
C TYR A 68 -4.48 7.90 -6.87
N PHE A 69 -3.85 7.21 -5.93
CA PHE A 69 -3.57 5.80 -6.10
C PHE A 69 -4.83 4.96 -6.02
N HIS A 70 -5.74 5.33 -5.14
CA HIS A 70 -7.01 4.62 -5.04
C HIS A 70 -7.78 4.70 -6.37
N ASP A 71 -7.87 5.90 -6.93
CA ASP A 71 -8.60 6.08 -8.18
C ASP A 71 -7.93 5.33 -9.33
N PHE A 72 -6.61 5.32 -9.33
CA PHE A 72 -5.90 4.55 -10.34
C PHE A 72 -6.26 3.07 -10.24
N LEU A 73 -6.29 2.55 -9.02
CA LEU A 73 -6.56 1.13 -8.81
C LEU A 73 -8.01 0.76 -9.10
N MET A 74 -8.91 1.73 -9.00
CA MET A 74 -10.31 1.47 -9.30
C MET A 74 -10.55 1.05 -10.74
N GLN A 75 -9.59 1.26 -11.60
CA GLN A 75 -9.69 0.79 -12.97
C GLN A 75 -9.58 -0.71 -13.06
N TYR A 76 -8.98 -1.34 -12.05
CA TYR A 76 -8.66 -2.76 -12.11
C TYR A 76 -9.30 -3.60 -11.03
N PHE A 77 -9.71 -3.00 -9.93
CA PHE A 77 -10.22 -3.75 -8.79
C PHE A 77 -11.46 -3.07 -8.22
N GLU A 78 -12.24 -3.85 -7.48
CA GLU A 78 -13.40 -3.30 -6.82
C GLU A 78 -12.97 -2.50 -5.59
N ASN A 79 -13.71 -1.47 -5.29
CA ASN A 79 -13.39 -0.58 -4.19
C ASN A 79 -13.21 -1.31 -2.86
N VAL A 80 -14.02 -2.32 -2.60
CA VAL A 80 -14.05 -2.98 -1.30
C VAL A 80 -12.72 -3.68 -0.97
N VAL A 81 -11.96 -4.09 -1.98
CA VAL A 81 -10.70 -4.79 -1.74
C VAL A 81 -9.49 -3.89 -1.76
N LEU A 82 -9.65 -2.60 -2.10
CA LEU A 82 -8.51 -1.71 -2.23
C LEU A 82 -7.97 -1.27 -0.89
N PRO A 83 -6.69 -0.87 -0.82
CA PRO A 83 -6.11 -0.48 0.44
C PRO A 83 -6.90 0.64 1.12
N LYS A 84 -7.02 0.54 2.43
CA LYS A 84 -7.72 1.52 3.24
C LYS A 84 -6.76 2.40 4.01
N LYS A 85 -5.52 1.97 4.18
CA LYS A 85 -4.50 2.74 4.87
C LYS A 85 -3.27 2.84 3.99
N TRP A 86 -2.60 3.99 4.02
CA TRP A 86 -1.48 4.27 3.15
C TRP A 86 -0.37 4.91 3.95
N ARG A 87 0.89 4.55 3.65
CA ARG A 87 2.04 5.17 4.28
C ARG A 87 3.09 5.43 3.22
N TYR A 88 3.73 6.58 3.29
CA TYR A 88 4.75 6.98 2.33
C TYR A 88 6.06 7.09 3.08
N LEU A 89 7.06 6.32 2.65
CA LEU A 89 8.32 6.19 3.36
C LEU A 89 9.46 6.68 2.50
N ASP A 90 10.56 7.08 3.13
CA ASP A 90 11.75 7.44 2.38
C ASP A 90 12.48 6.18 1.92
N VAL A 91 12.41 5.12 2.71
CA VAL A 91 13.04 3.86 2.37
C VAL A 91 12.24 2.75 2.99
N MET A 92 12.14 1.62 2.28
CA MET A 92 11.39 0.48 2.80
C MET A 92 12.21 -0.21 3.89
N PRO A 93 11.61 -0.60 5.02
CA PRO A 93 12.35 -1.30 6.07
C PRO A 93 12.85 -2.63 5.56
N THR A 94 14.15 -2.89 5.72
CA THR A 94 14.73 -4.15 5.29
C THR A 94 15.66 -4.64 6.39
N ASP A 95 15.95 -5.94 6.38
CA ASP A 95 16.91 -6.49 7.32
C ASP A 95 18.32 -6.35 6.73
N VAL A 96 19.31 -6.90 7.43
CA VAL A 96 20.69 -6.79 7.00
C VAL A 96 20.95 -7.46 5.66
N GLN A 97 20.06 -8.35 5.24
CA GLN A 97 20.19 -9.02 3.97
C GLN A 97 19.37 -8.38 2.87
N GLY A 98 18.74 -7.27 3.17
CA GLY A 98 17.96 -6.56 2.18
C GLY A 98 16.54 -7.05 1.99
N LYS A 99 16.08 -7.96 2.84
CA LYS A 99 14.72 -8.45 2.72
C LYS A 99 13.74 -7.60 3.51
N VAL A 100 12.57 -7.37 2.95
CA VAL A 100 11.51 -6.63 3.62
C VAL A 100 10.80 -7.58 4.55
N HIS A 101 10.72 -7.21 5.82
CA HIS A 101 10.06 -8.04 6.81
C HIS A 101 8.64 -7.56 7.06
N LYS A 102 7.70 -8.49 6.97
CA LYS A 102 6.30 -8.17 7.15
C LYS A 102 6.03 -7.53 8.51
N GLN A 103 6.74 -8.00 9.55
CA GLN A 103 6.53 -7.45 10.87
C GLN A 103 6.82 -5.95 10.95
N GLU A 104 7.84 -5.51 10.26
CA GLU A 104 8.18 -4.10 10.28
C GLU A 104 7.18 -3.27 9.51
N ILE A 105 6.63 -3.83 8.43
CA ILE A 105 5.59 -3.14 7.69
C ILE A 105 4.32 -3.03 8.55
N LEU A 106 3.97 -4.12 9.25
CA LEU A 106 2.80 -4.11 10.11
C LEU A 106 2.92 -3.01 11.18
N ALA A 107 4.11 -2.85 11.74
CA ALA A 107 4.31 -1.86 12.78
C ALA A 107 4.02 -0.44 12.31
N LEU A 108 4.23 -0.16 11.03
CA LEU A 108 3.96 1.17 10.50
C LEU A 108 2.50 1.54 10.64
N PHE A 109 1.63 0.55 10.58
CA PHE A 109 0.19 0.82 10.61
C PHE A 109 -0.37 0.74 12.02
N GLU A 110 0.34 0.07 12.92
CA GLU A 110 -0.15 -0.05 14.27
C GLU A 110 0.03 1.22 15.08
N THR A 111 1.04 2.02 14.77
CA THR A 111 1.33 3.18 15.57
C THR A 111 0.57 4.39 15.13
N GLU A 112 -0.30 4.23 14.16
CA GLU A 112 -0.91 5.34 13.64
C GLU A 112 -2.30 5.46 13.91
N ASN A 113 -2.75 5.13 15.01
CA ASN A 113 -4.08 5.20 15.29
C ASN A 113 -4.61 6.52 15.41
N LYS A 114 -3.81 7.51 15.43
CA LYS A 114 -4.30 8.81 15.62
C LYS A 114 -4.59 9.53 14.41
N GLU A 115 -4.41 9.01 13.29
CA GLU A 115 -4.68 9.76 12.11
C GLU A 115 -6.08 9.82 11.77
#